data_3b7dadee35948ec0aa925aeadbbf043f
#
_entry.id   3b7dadee35948ec0aa925aeadbbf043f
#
_cell.length_a   1.000
_cell.length_b   1.000
_cell.length_c   1.000
_cell.angle_alpha   90.00
_cell.angle_beta   90.00
_cell.angle_gamma   90.00
#
_symmetry.space_group_name_H-M   'P 1'
#
loop_
_entity.id
_entity.type
_entity.pdbx_description
1 polymer ?
#
loop_
_entity_poly.entity_id
_entity_poly.type
_entity_poly.pdbx_seq_one_letter_code
_entity_poly.pdbx_strand_id
1 'polypeptide(L)'
;LTRRGRIAVGGIDTRRLTRAIRQQGAPHVAIAHDPDGNFDIAALVAKARAFPGLVGLDLAKDVTCAQSYSWNEMRWAWPQGYQPQENPRFKVVAVDFGAKRNILRCLASVGCDVTVLPASATAEEVLAHNPDGVFLSNGPGDPAATGAYAVPMIKGVLEQSDVPVFGICLGHQMLALALGAKTIKMLSLIHI
;
A
#
# COMPACT_ATOMS: atom_id res chain seq x y z
N LEU A 1 8.31 16.17 10.12
CA LEU A 1 9.17 14.99 10.21
C LEU A 1 9.80 14.88 11.60
N THR A 2 10.36 15.95 12.15
CA THR A 2 11.00 15.98 13.48
C THR A 2 10.12 15.41 14.60
N ARG A 3 8.83 15.83 14.67
CA ARG A 3 7.87 15.29 15.66
C ARG A 3 7.68 13.78 15.61
N ARG A 4 8.02 13.15 14.49
CA ARG A 4 7.85 11.70 14.26
C ARG A 4 9.18 10.96 14.26
N GLY A 5 10.29 11.60 14.62
CA GLY A 5 11.62 11.01 14.59
C GLY A 5 12.04 10.47 13.21
N ARG A 6 11.56 11.11 12.12
CA ARG A 6 11.85 10.66 10.75
C ARG A 6 12.93 11.51 10.12
N ILE A 7 13.91 10.83 9.50
CA ILE A 7 15.00 11.48 8.76
C ILE A 7 14.46 11.95 7.41
N ALA A 8 14.90 13.14 6.98
CA ALA A 8 14.67 13.65 5.64
C ALA A 8 15.96 14.26 5.10
N VAL A 9 16.13 14.17 3.78
CA VAL A 9 17.26 14.75 3.07
C VAL A 9 16.74 15.87 2.17
N GLY A 10 17.34 17.05 2.28
CA GLY A 10 17.06 18.21 1.43
C GLY A 10 18.32 18.68 0.73
N GLY A 11 18.18 19.60 -0.25
CA GLY A 11 19.31 20.23 -0.95
C GLY A 11 20.07 19.31 -1.93
N ILE A 12 19.48 18.17 -2.31
CA ILE A 12 20.07 17.25 -3.30
C ILE A 12 19.49 17.53 -4.70
N ASP A 13 20.27 17.25 -5.75
CA ASP A 13 19.78 17.26 -7.14
C ASP A 13 18.92 16.02 -7.39
N THR A 14 17.61 16.16 -7.15
CA THR A 14 16.63 15.09 -7.33
C THR A 14 16.51 14.67 -8.80
N ARG A 15 16.77 15.55 -9.75
CA ARG A 15 16.74 15.25 -11.19
C ARG A 15 17.93 14.35 -11.58
N ARG A 16 19.12 14.60 -11.04
CA ARG A 16 20.28 13.73 -11.21
C ARG A 16 20.04 12.35 -10.61
N LEU A 17 19.44 12.32 -9.41
CA LEU A 17 19.07 11.07 -8.74
C LEU A 17 18.08 10.26 -9.61
N THR A 18 17.05 10.91 -10.13
CA THR A 18 16.05 10.26 -11.02
C THR A 18 16.73 9.69 -12.28
N ARG A 19 17.68 10.40 -12.89
CA ARG A 19 18.44 9.91 -14.05
C ARG A 19 19.27 8.67 -13.69
N ALA A 20 19.92 8.67 -12.53
CA ALA A 20 20.71 7.52 -12.07
C ALA A 20 19.83 6.28 -11.87
N ILE A 21 18.66 6.45 -11.22
CA ILE A 21 17.68 5.38 -11.04
C ILE A 21 17.18 4.83 -12.39
N ARG A 22 16.95 5.71 -13.36
CA ARG A 22 16.56 5.32 -14.73
C ARG A 22 17.58 4.42 -15.40
N GLN A 23 18.85 4.75 -15.28
CA GLN A 23 19.94 4.08 -15.99
C GLN A 23 20.40 2.79 -15.29
N GLN A 24 20.34 2.75 -13.96
CA GLN A 24 20.94 1.69 -13.15
C GLN A 24 19.91 0.83 -12.40
N GLY A 25 18.63 1.18 -12.48
CA GLY A 25 17.57 0.58 -11.64
C GLY A 25 17.49 1.24 -10.26
N ALA A 26 16.63 0.70 -9.39
CA ALA A 26 16.43 1.19 -8.03
C ALA A 26 17.60 0.73 -7.12
N PRO A 27 18.51 1.62 -6.70
CA PRO A 27 19.63 1.25 -5.83
C PRO A 27 19.17 1.07 -4.39
N HIS A 28 19.89 0.26 -3.64
CA HIS A 28 19.77 0.24 -2.18
C HIS A 28 20.50 1.45 -1.60
N VAL A 29 19.89 2.12 -0.65
CA VAL A 29 20.44 3.32 -0.03
C VAL A 29 20.37 3.23 1.50
N ALA A 30 21.30 3.86 2.18
CA ALA A 30 21.25 4.13 3.61
C ALA A 30 21.10 5.63 3.84
N ILE A 31 20.20 6.03 4.74
CA ILE A 31 20.02 7.41 5.18
C ILE A 31 20.33 7.47 6.66
N ALA A 32 21.22 8.37 7.04
CA ALA A 32 21.62 8.58 8.43
C ALA A 32 21.46 10.06 8.81
N HIS A 33 21.23 10.32 10.08
CA HIS A 33 21.28 11.63 10.68
C HIS A 33 22.16 11.56 11.94
N ASP A 34 23.13 12.44 12.00
CA ASP A 34 23.97 12.67 13.16
C ASP A 34 24.03 14.18 13.43
N PRO A 35 23.72 14.66 14.65
CA PRO A 35 23.70 16.07 14.97
C PRO A 35 25.08 16.74 14.81
N ASP A 36 26.17 16.00 15.05
CA ASP A 36 27.54 16.49 14.98
C ASP A 36 28.18 16.30 13.61
N GLY A 37 27.46 15.65 12.68
CA GLY A 37 27.93 15.39 11.31
C GLY A 37 28.96 14.27 11.19
N ASN A 38 29.10 13.42 12.19
CA ASN A 38 30.06 12.32 12.22
C ASN A 38 29.47 11.08 11.54
N PHE A 39 29.85 10.83 10.29
CA PHE A 39 29.32 9.70 9.53
C PHE A 39 30.43 8.69 9.20
N ASP A 40 30.26 7.44 9.60
CA ASP A 40 31.02 6.32 9.05
C ASP A 40 30.45 5.91 7.70
N ILE A 41 31.00 6.50 6.63
CA ILE A 41 30.53 6.25 5.25
C ILE A 41 30.74 4.79 4.86
N ALA A 42 31.83 4.15 5.33
CA ALA A 42 32.10 2.74 5.00
C ALA A 42 31.03 1.82 5.60
N ALA A 43 30.63 2.05 6.86
CA ALA A 43 29.55 1.32 7.52
C ALA A 43 28.19 1.56 6.85
N LEU A 44 27.87 2.79 6.44
CA LEU A 44 26.64 3.11 5.72
C LEU A 44 26.57 2.42 4.36
N VAL A 45 27.68 2.41 3.60
CA VAL A 45 27.77 1.68 2.31
C VAL A 45 27.61 0.18 2.53
N ALA A 46 28.26 -0.39 3.54
CA ALA A 46 28.12 -1.80 3.88
C ALA A 46 26.66 -2.15 4.23
N LYS A 47 26.00 -1.31 5.01
CA LYS A 47 24.57 -1.46 5.37
C LYS A 47 23.66 -1.41 4.14
N ALA A 48 23.89 -0.46 3.22
CA ALA A 48 23.13 -0.38 1.98
C ALA A 48 23.33 -1.64 1.10
N ARG A 49 24.55 -2.14 1.00
CA ARG A 49 24.88 -3.36 0.23
C ARG A 49 24.31 -4.63 0.85
N ALA A 50 24.22 -4.70 2.16
CA ALA A 50 23.67 -5.85 2.89
C ALA A 50 22.14 -5.94 2.81
N PHE A 51 21.44 -4.89 2.35
CA PHE A 51 19.99 -4.93 2.23
C PHE A 51 19.56 -5.93 1.14
N PRO A 52 18.71 -6.93 1.47
CA PRO A 52 18.37 -8.02 0.54
C PRO A 52 17.48 -7.59 -0.64
N GLY A 53 16.99 -6.36 -0.65
CA GLY A 53 16.00 -5.89 -1.63
C GLY A 53 14.57 -6.18 -1.20
N LEU A 54 13.62 -5.97 -2.13
CA LEU A 54 12.19 -6.14 -1.84
C LEU A 54 11.63 -7.49 -2.28
N VAL A 55 12.37 -8.26 -3.07
CA VAL A 55 11.94 -9.58 -3.55
C VAL A 55 11.80 -10.54 -2.38
N GLY A 56 10.64 -11.18 -2.26
CA GLY A 56 10.32 -12.08 -1.15
C GLY A 56 9.94 -11.40 0.17
N LEU A 57 9.94 -10.05 0.24
CA LEU A 57 9.54 -9.34 1.44
C LEU A 57 8.02 -9.07 1.47
N ASP A 58 7.36 -9.62 2.47
CA ASP A 58 5.98 -9.27 2.80
C ASP A 58 5.97 -8.07 3.76
N LEU A 59 5.90 -6.86 3.19
CA LEU A 59 5.84 -5.62 3.96
C LEU A 59 4.39 -5.18 4.26
N ALA A 60 3.39 -5.77 3.60
CA ALA A 60 1.99 -5.43 3.82
C ALA A 60 1.57 -5.77 5.26
N LYS A 61 2.02 -6.89 5.81
CA LYS A 61 1.76 -7.29 7.21
C LYS A 61 2.30 -6.31 8.26
N ASP A 62 3.35 -5.54 7.91
CA ASP A 62 4.00 -4.59 8.84
C ASP A 62 3.30 -3.23 8.86
N VAL A 63 2.46 -2.93 7.85
CA VAL A 63 1.82 -1.62 7.66
C VAL A 63 0.30 -1.68 7.68
N THR A 64 -0.29 -2.86 7.66
CA THR A 64 -1.74 -3.08 7.75
C THR A 64 -2.28 -2.60 9.10
N CYS A 65 -3.58 -2.32 9.17
CA CYS A 65 -4.23 -2.00 10.44
C CYS A 65 -4.24 -3.22 11.39
N ALA A 66 -4.14 -2.97 12.69
CA ALA A 66 -4.15 -4.02 13.70
C ALA A 66 -5.55 -4.60 13.96
N GLN A 67 -6.60 -3.83 13.67
CA GLN A 67 -8.00 -4.22 13.85
C GLN A 67 -8.86 -3.49 12.81
N SER A 68 -10.06 -4.03 12.56
CA SER A 68 -11.05 -3.40 11.69
C SER A 68 -11.50 -2.04 12.21
N TYR A 69 -11.82 -1.13 11.29
CA TYR A 69 -12.37 0.19 11.63
C TYR A 69 -13.22 0.73 10.48
N SER A 70 -14.13 1.66 10.79
CA SER A 70 -14.92 2.38 9.80
C SER A 70 -14.22 3.66 9.36
N TRP A 71 -14.41 4.02 8.08
CA TRP A 71 -13.88 5.24 7.49
C TRP A 71 -14.99 6.02 6.80
N ASN A 72 -15.24 7.25 7.23
CA ASN A 72 -16.26 8.13 6.65
C ASN A 72 -15.74 9.50 6.20
N GLU A 73 -14.44 9.82 6.43
CA GLU A 73 -13.88 11.10 6.05
C GLU A 73 -13.77 11.23 4.52
N MET A 74 -14.39 12.26 3.94
CA MET A 74 -14.34 12.58 2.51
C MET A 74 -13.07 13.36 2.15
N ARG A 75 -12.84 13.55 0.84
CA ARG A 75 -11.75 14.40 0.34
C ARG A 75 -11.88 15.82 0.86
N TRP A 76 -10.72 16.45 1.02
CA TRP A 76 -10.65 17.86 1.37
C TRP A 76 -11.32 18.74 0.32
N ALA A 77 -12.14 19.69 0.75
CA ALA A 77 -12.80 20.68 -0.09
C ALA A 77 -12.67 22.08 0.54
N TRP A 78 -12.44 23.08 -0.30
CA TRP A 78 -12.40 24.46 0.15
C TRP A 78 -13.82 25.02 0.27
N PRO A 79 -14.15 25.83 1.29
CA PRO A 79 -13.38 26.14 2.51
C PRO A 79 -13.62 25.14 3.66
N GLN A 80 -14.48 24.14 3.48
CA GLN A 80 -15.00 23.26 4.55
C GLN A 80 -13.92 22.27 5.11
N GLY A 81 -12.85 22.02 4.37
CA GLY A 81 -11.84 21.05 4.76
C GLY A 81 -12.30 19.60 4.54
N TYR A 82 -11.90 18.71 5.44
CA TYR A 82 -12.38 17.33 5.46
C TYR A 82 -13.74 17.25 6.15
N GLN A 83 -14.72 16.70 5.46
CA GLN A 83 -16.07 16.51 6.00
C GLN A 83 -16.39 15.00 6.09
N PRO A 84 -17.24 14.56 7.03
CA PRO A 84 -17.72 13.19 7.06
C PRO A 84 -18.72 12.92 5.94
N GLN A 85 -18.79 11.68 5.47
CA GLN A 85 -19.86 11.17 4.63
C GLN A 85 -21.07 10.86 5.52
N GLU A 86 -22.20 11.58 5.31
CA GLU A 86 -23.40 11.44 6.15
C GLU A 86 -24.47 10.56 5.50
N ASN A 87 -24.45 10.41 4.17
CA ASN A 87 -25.46 9.69 3.40
C ASN A 87 -24.81 8.65 2.47
N PRO A 88 -24.18 7.60 2.99
CA PRO A 88 -23.57 6.57 2.16
C PRO A 88 -24.65 5.75 1.43
N ARG A 89 -24.33 5.32 0.21
CA ARG A 89 -25.23 4.52 -0.63
C ARG A 89 -24.76 3.09 -0.83
N PHE A 90 -23.45 2.84 -0.63
CA PHE A 90 -22.83 1.56 -0.90
C PHE A 90 -21.96 1.17 0.28
N LYS A 91 -22.00 -0.09 0.68
CA LYS A 91 -21.09 -0.68 1.67
C LYS A 91 -19.87 -1.23 0.97
N VAL A 92 -18.69 -0.76 1.33
CA VAL A 92 -17.44 -1.24 0.75
C VAL A 92 -16.55 -1.78 1.86
N VAL A 93 -16.09 -2.99 1.70
CA VAL A 93 -15.02 -3.54 2.53
C VAL A 93 -13.69 -3.28 1.83
N ALA A 94 -12.79 -2.58 2.54
CA ALA A 94 -11.44 -2.29 2.09
C ALA A 94 -10.44 -3.18 2.83
N VAL A 95 -9.73 -4.04 2.13
CA VAL A 95 -8.63 -4.83 2.70
C VAL A 95 -7.35 -4.00 2.67
N ASP A 96 -6.76 -3.80 3.85
CA ASP A 96 -5.64 -2.87 4.07
C ASP A 96 -4.28 -3.56 3.92
N PHE A 97 -3.66 -3.43 2.76
CA PHE A 97 -2.26 -3.81 2.52
C PHE A 97 -1.27 -2.67 2.75
N GLY A 98 -1.70 -1.55 3.31
CA GLY A 98 -0.97 -0.29 3.47
C GLY A 98 -1.68 0.87 2.77
N ALA A 99 -2.99 0.99 2.99
CA ALA A 99 -3.87 1.92 2.31
C ALA A 99 -3.47 3.39 2.52
N LYS A 100 -3.34 4.12 1.43
CA LYS A 100 -3.24 5.58 1.49
C LYS A 100 -4.60 6.16 1.90
N ARG A 101 -4.64 6.89 2.99
CA ARG A 101 -5.89 7.50 3.52
C ARG A 101 -6.69 8.26 2.45
N ASN A 102 -6.00 8.89 1.48
CA ASN A 102 -6.71 9.62 0.43
C ASN A 102 -7.51 8.72 -0.51
N ILE A 103 -7.16 7.45 -0.63
CA ILE A 103 -7.95 6.48 -1.40
C ILE A 103 -9.25 6.17 -0.64
N LEU A 104 -9.19 5.96 0.68
CA LEU A 104 -10.38 5.78 1.52
C LEU A 104 -11.28 7.03 1.48
N ARG A 105 -10.68 8.24 1.47
CA ARG A 105 -11.42 9.49 1.26
C ARG A 105 -12.12 9.56 -0.10
N CYS A 106 -11.48 9.05 -1.14
CA CYS A 106 -12.10 8.99 -2.46
C CYS A 106 -13.32 8.07 -2.45
N LEU A 107 -13.22 6.89 -1.83
CA LEU A 107 -14.37 5.98 -1.68
C LEU A 107 -15.51 6.64 -0.89
N ALA A 108 -15.22 7.23 0.26
CA ALA A 108 -16.23 7.96 1.03
C ALA A 108 -16.85 9.10 0.22
N SER A 109 -16.07 9.85 -0.57
CA SER A 109 -16.56 10.97 -1.39
C SER A 109 -17.50 10.55 -2.54
N VAL A 110 -17.44 9.31 -2.98
CA VAL A 110 -18.38 8.79 -4.01
C VAL A 110 -19.56 8.05 -3.39
N GLY A 111 -19.73 8.15 -2.07
CA GLY A 111 -20.90 7.63 -1.35
C GLY A 111 -20.71 6.23 -0.77
N CYS A 112 -19.47 5.81 -0.51
CA CYS A 112 -19.23 4.54 0.14
C CYS A 112 -19.18 4.69 1.68
N ASP A 113 -19.85 3.79 2.38
CA ASP A 113 -19.58 3.44 3.78
C ASP A 113 -18.46 2.42 3.80
N VAL A 114 -17.29 2.80 4.29
CA VAL A 114 -16.08 1.98 4.15
C VAL A 114 -15.74 1.31 5.48
N THR A 115 -15.74 -0.02 5.48
CA THR A 115 -15.14 -0.81 6.56
C THR A 115 -13.77 -1.29 6.13
N VAL A 116 -12.74 -0.96 6.91
CA VAL A 116 -11.36 -1.34 6.64
C VAL A 116 -11.02 -2.56 7.47
N LEU A 117 -10.53 -3.62 6.81
CA LEU A 117 -10.10 -4.87 7.44
C LEU A 117 -8.58 -5.05 7.28
N PRO A 118 -7.93 -5.75 8.23
CA PRO A 118 -6.53 -6.12 8.11
C PRO A 118 -6.25 -6.97 6.86
N ALA A 119 -4.99 -6.94 6.38
CA ALA A 119 -4.52 -7.74 5.26
C ALA A 119 -4.71 -9.26 5.47
N SER A 120 -4.77 -9.71 6.71
CA SER A 120 -4.96 -11.11 7.11
C SER A 120 -6.43 -11.55 7.18
N ALA A 121 -7.38 -10.67 6.86
CA ALA A 121 -8.81 -11.02 6.88
C ALA A 121 -9.11 -12.19 5.93
N THR A 122 -10.02 -13.07 6.35
CA THR A 122 -10.49 -14.20 5.52
C THR A 122 -11.63 -13.78 4.59
N ALA A 123 -11.96 -14.60 3.62
CA ALA A 123 -13.11 -14.35 2.73
C ALA A 123 -14.43 -14.26 3.51
N GLU A 124 -14.60 -15.13 4.50
CA GLU A 124 -15.77 -15.16 5.38
C GLU A 124 -15.90 -13.86 6.19
N GLU A 125 -14.78 -13.36 6.74
CA GLU A 125 -14.77 -12.09 7.47
C GLU A 125 -15.13 -10.92 6.56
N VAL A 126 -14.61 -10.90 5.31
CA VAL A 126 -14.95 -9.88 4.32
C VAL A 126 -16.44 -9.92 3.98
N LEU A 127 -16.98 -11.11 3.66
CA LEU A 127 -18.36 -11.29 3.24
C LEU A 127 -19.37 -11.14 4.39
N ALA A 128 -18.96 -11.37 5.65
CA ALA A 128 -19.82 -11.16 6.82
C ALA A 128 -20.33 -9.71 6.97
N HIS A 129 -19.64 -8.75 6.36
CA HIS A 129 -20.07 -7.34 6.30
C HIS A 129 -21.15 -7.07 5.26
N ASN A 130 -21.56 -8.06 4.44
CA ASN A 130 -22.51 -7.91 3.34
C ASN A 130 -22.18 -6.70 2.45
N PRO A 131 -20.95 -6.66 1.86
CA PRO A 131 -20.50 -5.52 1.06
C PRO A 131 -21.19 -5.49 -0.32
N ASP A 132 -21.40 -4.27 -0.83
CA ASP A 132 -21.75 -4.03 -2.24
C ASP A 132 -20.51 -4.03 -3.16
N GLY A 133 -19.31 -3.97 -2.57
CA GLY A 133 -18.03 -4.02 -3.27
C GLY A 133 -16.86 -4.29 -2.33
N VAL A 134 -15.82 -4.96 -2.84
CA VAL A 134 -14.57 -5.20 -2.13
C VAL A 134 -13.44 -4.41 -2.77
N PHE A 135 -12.72 -3.64 -1.96
CA PHE A 135 -11.57 -2.85 -2.38
C PHE A 135 -10.28 -3.44 -1.81
N LEU A 136 -9.33 -3.76 -2.69
CA LEU A 136 -8.00 -4.22 -2.34
C LEU A 136 -7.02 -3.05 -2.42
N SER A 137 -6.44 -2.64 -1.31
CA SER A 137 -5.67 -1.41 -1.24
C SER A 137 -4.30 -1.53 -1.92
N ASN A 138 -3.68 -0.37 -2.15
CA ASN A 138 -2.25 -0.30 -2.41
C ASN A 138 -1.45 -0.80 -1.20
N GLY A 139 -0.20 -1.16 -1.43
CA GLY A 139 0.70 -1.57 -0.35
C GLY A 139 2.15 -1.71 -0.81
N PRO A 140 3.09 -1.86 0.12
CA PRO A 140 4.50 -2.14 -0.16
C PRO A 140 4.76 -3.65 -0.23
N GLY A 141 5.94 -4.03 -0.71
CA GLY A 141 6.44 -5.40 -0.67
C GLY A 141 6.34 -6.15 -1.99
N ASP A 142 6.60 -7.45 -1.90
CA ASP A 142 6.53 -8.37 -3.03
C ASP A 142 5.13 -8.97 -3.12
N PRO A 143 4.42 -8.82 -4.27
CA PRO A 143 3.11 -9.43 -4.46
C PRO A 143 3.09 -10.94 -4.23
N ALA A 144 4.15 -11.66 -4.61
CA ALA A 144 4.21 -13.10 -4.42
C ALA A 144 4.25 -13.50 -2.95
N ALA A 145 4.94 -12.71 -2.11
CA ALA A 145 5.00 -12.97 -0.67
C ALA A 145 3.68 -12.65 0.03
N THR A 146 3.08 -11.49 -0.26
CA THR A 146 1.76 -11.09 0.26
C THR A 146 0.65 -12.02 -0.26
N GLY A 147 0.82 -12.58 -1.46
CA GLY A 147 -0.12 -13.50 -2.09
C GLY A 147 -0.37 -14.78 -1.30
N ALA A 148 0.53 -15.17 -0.40
CA ALA A 148 0.37 -16.40 0.39
C ALA A 148 -0.95 -16.42 1.20
N TYR A 149 -1.41 -15.28 1.69
CA TYR A 149 -2.68 -15.15 2.43
C TYR A 149 -3.74 -14.34 1.66
N ALA A 150 -3.34 -13.35 0.87
CA ALA A 150 -4.29 -12.50 0.15
C ALA A 150 -4.97 -13.24 -1.02
N VAL A 151 -4.24 -14.10 -1.75
CA VAL A 151 -4.81 -14.85 -2.87
C VAL A 151 -5.91 -15.81 -2.46
N PRO A 152 -5.76 -16.65 -1.40
CA PRO A 152 -6.85 -17.48 -0.91
C PRO A 152 -8.10 -16.68 -0.51
N MET A 153 -7.92 -15.58 0.20
CA MET A 153 -9.02 -14.68 0.58
C MET A 153 -9.75 -14.15 -0.65
N ILE A 154 -9.01 -13.60 -1.64
CA ILE A 154 -9.61 -13.05 -2.86
C ILE A 154 -10.36 -14.13 -3.66
N LYS A 155 -9.78 -15.31 -3.80
CA LYS A 155 -10.46 -16.44 -4.45
C LYS A 155 -11.75 -16.82 -3.72
N GLY A 156 -11.71 -16.90 -2.38
CA GLY A 156 -12.90 -17.17 -1.59
C GLY A 156 -14.00 -16.14 -1.79
N VAL A 157 -13.67 -14.86 -1.88
CA VAL A 157 -14.64 -13.80 -2.19
C VAL A 157 -15.25 -14.00 -3.59
N LEU A 158 -14.40 -14.24 -4.61
CA LEU A 158 -14.85 -14.42 -6.01
C LEU A 158 -15.68 -15.69 -6.22
N GLU A 159 -15.41 -16.76 -5.44
CA GLU A 159 -16.12 -18.05 -5.56
C GLU A 159 -17.45 -18.06 -4.79
N GLN A 160 -17.54 -17.32 -3.68
CA GLN A 160 -18.69 -17.32 -2.77
C GLN A 160 -19.67 -16.19 -3.02
N SER A 161 -19.34 -15.23 -3.90
CA SER A 161 -20.19 -14.06 -4.15
C SER A 161 -19.98 -13.48 -5.54
N ASP A 162 -20.99 -12.72 -6.02
CA ASP A 162 -20.91 -11.90 -7.23
C ASP A 162 -20.46 -10.44 -6.93
N VAL A 163 -19.95 -10.18 -5.73
CA VAL A 163 -19.55 -8.83 -5.30
C VAL A 163 -18.36 -8.37 -6.14
N PRO A 164 -18.44 -7.17 -6.76
CA PRO A 164 -17.35 -6.63 -7.56
C PRO A 164 -16.11 -6.38 -6.70
N VAL A 165 -14.94 -6.77 -7.22
CA VAL A 165 -13.64 -6.60 -6.56
C VAL A 165 -12.80 -5.62 -7.37
N PHE A 166 -12.28 -4.58 -6.72
CA PHE A 166 -11.41 -3.59 -7.33
C PHE A 166 -10.10 -3.45 -6.55
N GLY A 167 -8.97 -3.45 -7.25
CA GLY A 167 -7.64 -3.36 -6.64
C GLY A 167 -6.80 -2.22 -7.19
N ILE A 168 -5.99 -1.59 -6.33
CA ILE A 168 -5.00 -0.57 -6.69
C ILE A 168 -3.60 -1.05 -6.35
N CYS A 169 -2.66 -0.94 -7.30
CA CYS A 169 -1.24 -1.26 -7.11
C CYS A 169 -1.05 -2.70 -6.61
N LEU A 170 -0.61 -2.90 -5.37
CA LEU A 170 -0.47 -4.23 -4.77
C LEU A 170 -1.79 -5.00 -4.80
N GLY A 171 -2.93 -4.38 -4.46
CA GLY A 171 -4.25 -5.01 -4.53
C GLY A 171 -4.63 -5.47 -5.93
N HIS A 172 -4.30 -4.69 -6.97
CA HIS A 172 -4.46 -5.12 -8.37
C HIS A 172 -3.60 -6.35 -8.70
N GLN A 173 -2.35 -6.35 -8.22
CA GLN A 173 -1.44 -7.49 -8.42
C GLN A 173 -1.93 -8.75 -7.70
N MET A 174 -2.49 -8.61 -6.48
CA MET A 174 -3.11 -9.72 -5.76
C MET A 174 -4.31 -10.29 -6.51
N LEU A 175 -5.18 -9.42 -7.03
CA LEU A 175 -6.33 -9.83 -7.84
C LEU A 175 -5.87 -10.58 -9.10
N ALA A 176 -4.85 -10.09 -9.79
CA ALA A 176 -4.29 -10.75 -10.96
C ALA A 176 -3.72 -12.15 -10.61
N LEU A 177 -3.00 -12.29 -9.49
CA LEU A 177 -2.50 -13.58 -9.00
C LEU A 177 -3.65 -14.54 -8.66
N ALA A 178 -4.73 -14.05 -8.03
CA ALA A 178 -5.91 -14.85 -7.71
C ALA A 178 -6.60 -15.39 -8.96
N LEU A 179 -6.57 -14.63 -10.06
CA LEU A 179 -7.09 -15.02 -11.37
C LEU A 179 -6.10 -15.85 -12.22
N GLY A 180 -4.96 -16.25 -11.65
CA GLY A 180 -3.98 -17.14 -12.30
C GLY A 180 -2.89 -16.45 -13.11
N ALA A 181 -2.82 -15.10 -13.08
CA ALA A 181 -1.71 -14.37 -13.69
C ALA A 181 -0.41 -14.51 -12.89
N LYS A 182 0.69 -14.04 -13.45
CA LYS A 182 2.02 -14.01 -12.80
C LYS A 182 2.50 -12.58 -12.67
N THR A 183 3.23 -12.30 -11.59
CA THR A 183 3.94 -11.03 -11.42
C THR A 183 5.42 -11.21 -11.72
N ILE A 184 6.03 -10.21 -12.36
CA ILE A 184 7.46 -10.16 -12.64
C ILE A 184 8.04 -8.84 -12.13
N LYS A 185 9.27 -8.89 -11.61
CA LYS A 185 9.99 -7.69 -11.22
C LYS A 185 10.46 -6.94 -12.45
N MET A 186 10.02 -5.69 -12.58
CA MET A 186 10.49 -4.79 -13.64
C MET A 186 11.71 -4.00 -13.16
N LEU A 187 12.61 -3.64 -14.06
CA LEU A 187 13.77 -2.80 -13.75
C LEU A 187 13.33 -1.40 -13.32
N SER A 188 12.39 -0.81 -14.04
CA SER A 188 11.71 0.43 -13.67
C SER A 188 10.42 0.59 -14.49
N LEU A 189 9.48 1.43 -14.01
CA LEU A 189 8.22 1.71 -14.70
C LEU A 189 8.38 2.39 -16.06
N ILE A 190 9.53 2.99 -16.34
CA ILE A 190 9.80 3.64 -17.63
C ILE A 190 10.20 2.66 -18.73
N HIS A 191 10.42 1.39 -18.41
CA HIS A 191 10.74 0.36 -19.40
C HIS A 191 9.49 -0.35 -19.94
N ILE A 192 8.31 0.16 -19.61
CA ILE A 192 7.06 -0.20 -20.24
C ILE A 192 6.91 0.56 -21.55
#